data_fcf5fe0044edb62acbbb929888309b98
#
_entry.id   fcf5fe0044edb62acbbb929888309b98
#
_cell.length_a   1.000
_cell.length_b   1.000
_cell.length_c   1.000
_cell.angle_alpha   90.00
_cell.angle_beta   90.00
_cell.angle_gamma   90.00
#
_symmetry.space_group_name_H-M   'P 1'
#
loop_
_entity.id
_entity.type
_entity.pdbx_description
1 polymer ?
#
loop_
_entity_poly.entity_id
_entity_poly.type
_entity_poly.pdbx_seq_one_letter_code
_entity_poly.pdbx_strand_id
1 'polypeptide(L)'
;MTLKLVVSTAENYKMNDNLIQDILKYVSLTESDIATLSKYTEQIDYKKKEYVLKENSFCRHLFFVEKGCLRMYFINDKAVEQIVQFAIDGWWISDLKSFNNNTPSDYYIQTVENSRVTLINTENLDQLLNELPKLERYFRIIMQKGFAAAQLKAKLMYEMSKENFYNHFCSSFPEFVQRVPQYMIASYLGLTPEYVSELRKKKL
;
A
#
# COMPACT_ATOMS: atom_id res chain seq x y z
N MET A 1 10.44 38.20 -14.99
CA MET A 1 9.30 37.99 -15.90
C MET A 1 9.29 36.51 -16.24
N THR A 2 8.23 35.78 -16.01
CA THR A 2 8.00 34.34 -16.28
C THR A 2 7.89 33.45 -15.07
N LEU A 3 6.88 33.68 -14.25
CA LEU A 3 6.43 32.70 -13.23
C LEU A 3 4.89 32.64 -13.12
N LYS A 4 4.17 33.12 -14.16
CA LYS A 4 2.69 33.17 -14.14
C LYS A 4 1.97 32.29 -15.16
N LEU A 5 2.69 31.46 -15.95
CA LEU A 5 2.05 30.58 -16.96
C LEU A 5 1.90 29.12 -16.53
N VAL A 6 2.43 28.72 -15.37
CA VAL A 6 2.41 27.31 -14.90
C VAL A 6 1.11 26.95 -14.15
N VAL A 7 0.29 27.94 -13.77
CA VAL A 7 -0.88 27.69 -12.90
C VAL A 7 -2.15 27.27 -13.67
N SER A 8 -2.21 27.47 -14.99
CA SER A 8 -3.43 27.19 -15.78
C SER A 8 -3.58 25.76 -16.28
N THR A 9 -2.50 24.97 -16.33
CA THR A 9 -2.54 23.56 -16.78
C THR A 9 -2.65 22.54 -15.62
N ALA A 10 -2.39 22.98 -14.39
CA ALA A 10 -2.42 22.13 -13.20
C ALA A 10 -3.86 21.69 -12.78
N GLU A 11 -4.90 22.36 -13.25
CA GLU A 11 -6.28 22.03 -12.86
C GLU A 11 -6.82 20.73 -13.49
N ASN A 12 -6.20 20.22 -14.57
CA ASN A 12 -6.59 18.96 -15.21
C ASN A 12 -5.86 17.71 -14.67
N TYR A 13 -4.84 17.86 -13.82
CA TYR A 13 -4.02 16.77 -13.30
C TYR A 13 -4.33 16.37 -11.85
N LYS A 14 -5.55 16.60 -11.38
CA LYS A 14 -5.97 16.25 -10.01
C LYS A 14 -5.99 14.74 -9.72
N MET A 15 -5.73 13.91 -10.72
CA MET A 15 -5.98 12.47 -10.58
C MET A 15 -4.89 11.68 -9.82
N ASN A 16 -3.63 12.17 -9.74
CA ASN A 16 -2.53 11.35 -9.19
C ASN A 16 -1.50 12.19 -8.44
N ASP A 17 -1.92 13.16 -7.65
CA ASP A 17 -0.98 14.10 -7.03
C ASP A 17 0.05 13.40 -6.12
N ASN A 18 -0.37 12.42 -5.30
CA ASN A 18 0.54 11.73 -4.39
C ASN A 18 1.43 10.71 -5.12
N LEU A 19 0.91 10.00 -6.13
CA LEU A 19 1.72 9.09 -6.94
C LEU A 19 2.81 9.86 -7.69
N ILE A 20 2.48 10.98 -8.31
CA ILE A 20 3.45 11.83 -9.01
C ILE A 20 4.52 12.30 -8.03
N GLN A 21 4.14 12.80 -6.86
CA GLN A 21 5.08 13.26 -5.84
C GLN A 21 5.98 12.12 -5.33
N ASP A 22 5.44 10.90 -5.20
CA ASP A 22 6.24 9.76 -4.80
C ASP A 22 7.25 9.35 -5.89
N ILE A 23 6.85 9.34 -7.16
CA ILE A 23 7.74 9.08 -8.29
C ILE A 23 8.85 10.12 -8.38
N LEU A 24 8.54 11.41 -8.20
CA LEU A 24 9.50 12.52 -8.26
C LEU A 24 10.60 12.43 -7.21
N LYS A 25 10.44 11.66 -6.14
CA LYS A 25 11.52 11.38 -5.16
C LYS A 25 12.68 10.58 -5.76
N TYR A 26 12.47 9.88 -6.88
CA TYR A 26 13.44 8.92 -7.45
C TYR A 26 13.78 9.17 -8.91
N VAL A 27 12.86 9.74 -9.67
CA VAL A 27 13.02 10.05 -11.10
C VAL A 27 12.35 11.38 -11.44
N SER A 28 12.94 12.13 -12.37
CA SER A 28 12.34 13.36 -12.86
C SER A 28 11.28 13.05 -13.91
N LEU A 29 10.14 13.75 -13.84
CA LEU A 29 9.06 13.68 -14.81
C LEU A 29 8.89 15.05 -15.48
N THR A 30 8.69 15.05 -16.81
CA THR A 30 8.22 16.19 -17.57
C THR A 30 6.69 16.22 -17.57
N GLU A 31 6.08 17.31 -18.02
CA GLU A 31 4.62 17.39 -18.21
C GLU A 31 4.11 16.31 -19.18
N SER A 32 4.86 16.01 -20.24
CA SER A 32 4.54 14.93 -21.18
C SER A 32 4.58 13.55 -20.51
N ASP A 33 5.55 13.31 -19.62
CA ASP A 33 5.62 12.06 -18.85
C ASP A 33 4.41 11.89 -17.93
N ILE A 34 3.99 12.96 -17.26
CA ILE A 34 2.81 12.97 -16.39
C ILE A 34 1.54 12.70 -17.21
N ALA A 35 1.41 13.32 -18.38
CA ALA A 35 0.30 13.05 -19.29
C ALA A 35 0.28 11.59 -19.76
N THR A 36 1.46 11.00 -20.03
CA THR A 36 1.59 9.59 -20.37
C THR A 36 1.20 8.69 -19.20
N LEU A 37 1.73 8.93 -17.99
CA LEU A 37 1.38 8.19 -16.79
C LEU A 37 -0.15 8.16 -16.56
N SER A 38 -0.81 9.31 -16.75
CA SER A 38 -2.26 9.45 -16.55
C SER A 38 -3.11 8.61 -17.51
N LYS A 39 -2.60 8.23 -18.69
CA LYS A 39 -3.31 7.36 -19.65
C LYS A 39 -3.38 5.92 -19.14
N TYR A 40 -2.41 5.50 -18.33
CA TYR A 40 -2.23 4.12 -17.87
C TYR A 40 -2.68 3.89 -16.44
N THR A 41 -3.19 4.94 -15.79
CA THR A 41 -3.65 4.90 -14.40
C THR A 41 -5.13 5.20 -14.30
N GLU A 42 -5.82 4.54 -13.39
CA GLU A 42 -7.21 4.80 -13.02
C GLU A 42 -7.28 5.13 -11.54
N GLN A 43 -8.15 6.07 -11.15
CA GLN A 43 -8.34 6.42 -9.74
C GLN A 43 -9.75 6.09 -9.30
N ILE A 44 -9.87 5.36 -8.19
CA ILE A 44 -11.14 4.92 -7.62
C ILE A 44 -11.24 5.32 -6.15
N ASP A 45 -12.39 5.87 -5.77
CA ASP A 45 -12.75 6.13 -4.37
C ASP A 45 -13.51 4.92 -3.81
N TYR A 46 -12.99 4.36 -2.72
CA TYR A 46 -13.59 3.24 -1.97
C TYR A 46 -14.09 3.72 -0.62
N LYS A 47 -15.27 3.26 -0.23
CA LYS A 47 -15.77 3.43 1.14
C LYS A 47 -15.07 2.47 2.09
N LYS A 48 -15.11 2.80 3.38
CA LYS A 48 -14.63 1.90 4.45
C LYS A 48 -15.25 0.51 4.33
N LYS A 49 -14.41 -0.53 4.47
CA LYS A 49 -14.75 -1.96 4.37
C LYS A 49 -15.10 -2.45 2.96
N GLU A 50 -14.87 -1.67 1.91
CA GLU A 50 -14.98 -2.16 0.55
C GLU A 50 -13.78 -3.01 0.16
N TYR A 51 -14.03 -4.03 -0.67
CA TYR A 51 -12.99 -4.91 -1.18
C TYR A 51 -12.40 -4.34 -2.46
N VAL A 52 -11.08 -4.25 -2.48
CA VAL A 52 -10.28 -3.90 -3.65
C VAL A 52 -9.88 -5.18 -4.40
N LEU A 53 -9.62 -6.26 -3.64
CA LEU A 53 -9.35 -7.61 -4.15
C LEU A 53 -10.03 -8.62 -3.22
N LYS A 54 -10.61 -9.68 -3.78
CA LYS A 54 -11.14 -10.82 -3.03
C LYS A 54 -10.32 -12.07 -3.32
N GLU A 55 -10.19 -12.92 -2.31
CA GLU A 55 -9.64 -14.26 -2.46
C GLU A 55 -10.32 -15.01 -3.63
N ASN A 56 -9.59 -15.88 -4.30
CA ASN A 56 -9.98 -16.62 -5.51
C ASN A 56 -10.29 -15.74 -6.74
N SER A 57 -10.16 -14.42 -6.68
CA SER A 57 -10.17 -13.55 -7.86
C SER A 57 -8.74 -13.29 -8.37
N PHE A 58 -8.60 -12.91 -9.63
CA PHE A 58 -7.29 -12.58 -10.20
C PHE A 58 -6.89 -11.17 -9.80
N CYS A 59 -5.70 -11.00 -9.23
CA CYS A 59 -5.13 -9.68 -8.98
C CYS A 59 -4.53 -9.11 -10.26
N ARG A 60 -5.28 -8.26 -10.94
CA ARG A 60 -4.85 -7.65 -12.21
C ARG A 60 -4.31 -6.24 -12.09
N HIS A 61 -4.17 -5.73 -10.87
CA HIS A 61 -3.77 -4.35 -10.63
C HIS A 61 -2.71 -4.25 -9.54
N LEU A 62 -1.80 -3.29 -9.71
CA LEU A 62 -1.06 -2.68 -8.61
C LEU A 62 -1.92 -1.55 -8.05
N PHE A 63 -1.99 -1.43 -6.73
CA PHE A 63 -2.80 -0.44 -6.03
C PHE A 63 -1.89 0.52 -5.26
N PHE A 64 -1.94 1.79 -5.62
CA PHE A 64 -1.28 2.87 -4.89
C PHE A 64 -2.30 3.62 -4.03
N VAL A 65 -2.04 3.78 -2.75
CA VAL A 65 -2.94 4.49 -1.84
C VAL A 65 -2.65 5.98 -1.93
N GLU A 66 -3.51 6.72 -2.65
CA GLU A 66 -3.46 8.18 -2.69
C GLU A 66 -3.81 8.79 -1.33
N LYS A 67 -4.85 8.25 -0.71
CA LYS A 67 -5.33 8.64 0.61
C LYS A 67 -6.08 7.49 1.25
N GLY A 68 -5.84 7.26 2.53
CA GLY A 68 -6.57 6.25 3.29
C GLY A 68 -5.68 5.13 3.81
N CYS A 69 -6.29 4.00 4.14
CA CYS A 69 -5.60 2.83 4.65
C CYS A 69 -6.24 1.56 4.11
N LEU A 70 -5.43 0.68 3.54
CA LEU A 70 -5.79 -0.65 3.08
C LEU A 70 -5.09 -1.72 3.92
N ARG A 71 -5.72 -2.89 4.02
CA ARG A 71 -5.14 -4.08 4.61
C ARG A 71 -5.16 -5.24 3.61
N MET A 72 -4.12 -6.06 3.60
CA MET A 72 -4.08 -7.35 2.91
C MET A 72 -4.05 -8.47 3.95
N TYR A 73 -4.94 -9.45 3.82
CA TYR A 73 -5.09 -10.54 4.76
C TYR A 73 -5.56 -11.81 4.08
N PHE A 74 -5.38 -12.93 4.74
CA PHE A 74 -5.99 -14.22 4.39
C PHE A 74 -6.77 -14.77 5.58
N ILE A 75 -7.63 -15.76 5.34
CA ILE A 75 -8.36 -16.47 6.38
C ILE A 75 -7.64 -17.81 6.59
N ASN A 76 -7.14 -18.05 7.80
CA ASN A 76 -6.44 -19.29 8.12
C ASN A 76 -7.42 -20.46 8.41
N ASP A 77 -6.88 -21.67 8.60
CA ASP A 77 -7.67 -22.90 8.85
C ASP A 77 -8.59 -22.82 10.09
N LYS A 78 -8.36 -21.85 10.98
CA LYS A 78 -9.20 -21.58 12.16
C LYS A 78 -10.27 -20.54 11.91
N ALA A 79 -10.51 -20.16 10.65
CA ALA A 79 -11.42 -19.09 10.22
C ALA A 79 -11.08 -17.71 10.84
N VAL A 80 -9.77 -17.44 11.09
CA VAL A 80 -9.29 -16.17 11.64
C VAL A 80 -8.60 -15.36 10.53
N GLU A 81 -8.94 -14.09 10.43
CA GLU A 81 -8.26 -13.15 9.54
C GLU A 81 -6.82 -12.89 10.01
N GLN A 82 -5.85 -13.23 9.17
CA GLN A 82 -4.44 -12.96 9.41
C GLN A 82 -3.94 -11.86 8.48
N ILE A 83 -3.68 -10.68 9.02
CA ILE A 83 -3.19 -9.54 8.24
C ILE A 83 -1.69 -9.70 7.98
N VAL A 84 -1.30 -9.58 6.71
CA VAL A 84 0.11 -9.69 6.27
C VAL A 84 0.72 -8.35 5.91
N GLN A 85 -0.10 -7.39 5.44
CA GLN A 85 0.36 -6.07 5.03
C GLN A 85 -0.71 -5.01 5.30
N PHE A 86 -0.26 -3.80 5.61
CA PHE A 86 -1.02 -2.56 5.49
C PHE A 86 -0.39 -1.67 4.42
N ALA A 87 -1.20 -0.81 3.82
CA ALA A 87 -0.75 0.31 3.02
C ALA A 87 -1.51 1.57 3.41
N ILE A 88 -0.77 2.66 3.62
CA ILE A 88 -1.30 4.00 3.89
C ILE A 88 -0.93 4.94 2.75
N ASP A 89 -1.26 6.21 2.91
CA ASP A 89 -0.98 7.27 1.93
C ASP A 89 0.47 7.17 1.38
N GLY A 90 0.62 7.09 0.08
CA GLY A 90 1.90 6.96 -0.61
C GLY A 90 2.46 5.54 -0.69
N TRP A 91 1.73 4.51 -0.28
CA TRP A 91 2.21 3.13 -0.32
C TRP A 91 1.50 2.29 -1.37
N TRP A 92 2.25 1.33 -1.92
CA TRP A 92 1.74 0.30 -2.82
C TRP A 92 1.29 -0.94 -2.04
N ILE A 93 0.23 -1.58 -2.54
CA ILE A 93 -0.23 -2.88 -2.06
C ILE A 93 -0.76 -3.69 -3.24
N SER A 94 -0.44 -4.98 -3.28
CA SER A 94 -0.99 -5.91 -4.28
C SER A 94 -0.61 -7.34 -3.91
N ASP A 95 -1.38 -8.32 -4.37
CA ASP A 95 -0.90 -9.70 -4.38
C ASP A 95 -0.01 -9.92 -5.61
N LEU A 96 1.30 -9.72 -5.42
CA LEU A 96 2.28 -9.84 -6.49
C LEU A 96 2.40 -11.26 -7.06
N LYS A 97 2.09 -12.31 -6.27
CA LYS A 97 2.07 -13.69 -6.79
C LYS A 97 0.97 -13.86 -7.83
N SER A 98 -0.24 -13.44 -7.48
CA SER A 98 -1.38 -13.47 -8.39
C SER A 98 -1.17 -12.55 -9.59
N PHE A 99 -0.68 -11.33 -9.36
CA PHE A 99 -0.42 -10.33 -10.40
C PHE A 99 0.59 -10.82 -11.44
N ASN A 100 1.74 -11.36 -11.02
CA ASN A 100 2.80 -11.78 -11.93
C ASN A 100 2.52 -13.10 -12.63
N ASN A 101 1.82 -14.04 -11.97
CA ASN A 101 1.63 -15.39 -12.50
C ASN A 101 0.24 -15.60 -13.11
N ASN A 102 -0.64 -14.59 -13.08
CA ASN A 102 -2.03 -14.69 -13.52
C ASN A 102 -2.73 -15.93 -12.90
N THR A 103 -2.62 -16.06 -11.57
CA THR A 103 -3.27 -17.11 -10.77
C THR A 103 -4.29 -16.48 -9.82
N PRO A 104 -5.31 -17.24 -9.35
CA PRO A 104 -6.19 -16.75 -8.30
C PRO A 104 -5.42 -16.27 -7.07
N SER A 105 -5.89 -15.19 -6.44
CA SER A 105 -5.29 -14.63 -5.23
C SER A 105 -5.64 -15.47 -4.00
N ASP A 106 -4.66 -15.66 -3.12
CA ASP A 106 -4.83 -16.25 -1.79
C ASP A 106 -5.24 -15.20 -0.74
N TYR A 107 -5.42 -13.92 -1.14
CA TYR A 107 -5.62 -12.80 -0.24
C TYR A 107 -6.87 -11.99 -0.55
N TYR A 108 -7.34 -11.32 0.49
CA TYR A 108 -8.25 -10.18 0.40
C TYR A 108 -7.45 -8.88 0.54
N ILE A 109 -7.80 -7.84 -0.25
CA ILE A 109 -7.38 -6.46 -0.01
C ILE A 109 -8.64 -5.65 0.25
N GLN A 110 -8.69 -4.98 1.41
CA GLN A 110 -9.88 -4.27 1.89
C GLN A 110 -9.50 -2.93 2.50
N THR A 111 -10.34 -1.93 2.31
CA THR A 111 -10.17 -0.61 2.91
C THR A 111 -10.47 -0.65 4.41
N VAL A 112 -9.60 -0.04 5.22
CA VAL A 112 -9.77 0.14 6.68
C VAL A 112 -10.57 1.41 6.97
N GLU A 113 -10.47 2.39 6.09
CA GLU A 113 -11.21 3.68 6.11
C GLU A 113 -11.57 4.08 4.68
N ASN A 114 -12.30 5.19 4.50
CA ASN A 114 -12.56 5.73 3.16
C ASN A 114 -11.22 6.02 2.47
N SER A 115 -11.01 5.48 1.30
CA SER A 115 -9.70 5.50 0.64
C SER A 115 -9.82 5.85 -0.83
N ARG A 116 -8.85 6.59 -1.34
CA ARG A 116 -8.65 6.83 -2.75
C ARG A 116 -7.43 6.05 -3.22
N VAL A 117 -7.59 5.31 -4.30
CA VAL A 117 -6.58 4.37 -4.79
C VAL A 117 -6.35 4.60 -6.27
N THR A 118 -5.09 4.73 -6.67
CA THR A 118 -4.68 4.70 -8.07
C THR A 118 -4.31 3.28 -8.47
N LEU A 119 -4.85 2.81 -9.59
CA LEU A 119 -4.70 1.48 -10.14
C LEU A 119 -3.86 1.52 -11.41
N ILE A 120 -2.96 0.53 -11.56
CA ILE A 120 -2.28 0.22 -12.81
C ILE A 120 -2.52 -1.25 -13.09
N ASN A 121 -3.20 -1.57 -14.20
CA ASN A 121 -3.39 -2.97 -14.56
C ASN A 121 -2.13 -3.58 -15.20
N THR A 122 -2.07 -4.90 -15.30
CA THR A 122 -0.90 -5.63 -15.82
C THR A 122 -0.51 -5.17 -17.23
N GLU A 123 -1.49 -5.08 -18.13
CA GLU A 123 -1.25 -4.69 -19.54
C GLU A 123 -0.78 -3.23 -19.63
N ASN A 124 -1.37 -2.35 -18.85
CA ASN A 124 -1.00 -0.93 -18.78
C ASN A 124 0.39 -0.73 -18.18
N LEU A 125 0.80 -1.58 -17.22
CA LEU A 125 2.13 -1.45 -16.61
C LEU A 125 3.23 -1.70 -17.65
N ASP A 126 3.12 -2.76 -18.45
CA ASP A 126 4.10 -3.08 -19.48
C ASP A 126 4.18 -1.99 -20.56
N GLN A 127 3.02 -1.48 -20.99
CA GLN A 127 2.97 -0.38 -21.96
C GLN A 127 3.55 0.91 -21.38
N LEU A 128 3.21 1.25 -20.14
CA LEU A 128 3.74 2.41 -19.43
C LEU A 128 5.26 2.35 -19.31
N LEU A 129 5.83 1.20 -18.95
CA LEU A 129 7.28 1.04 -18.81
C LEU A 129 8.00 1.08 -20.17
N ASN A 130 7.36 0.62 -21.25
CA ASN A 130 7.88 0.78 -22.60
C ASN A 130 7.89 2.26 -23.06
N GLU A 131 6.84 3.02 -22.75
CA GLU A 131 6.77 4.45 -23.09
C GLU A 131 7.62 5.33 -22.16
N LEU A 132 7.72 4.96 -20.87
CA LEU A 132 8.48 5.67 -19.83
C LEU A 132 9.48 4.75 -19.11
N PRO A 133 10.56 4.29 -19.78
CA PRO A 133 11.52 3.33 -19.18
C PRO A 133 12.14 3.80 -17.87
N LYS A 134 12.21 5.12 -17.62
CA LYS A 134 12.70 5.68 -16.35
C LYS A 134 11.88 5.21 -15.13
N LEU A 135 10.61 4.83 -15.31
CA LEU A 135 9.76 4.32 -14.23
C LEU A 135 10.19 2.93 -13.74
N GLU A 136 10.94 2.16 -14.53
CA GLU A 136 11.54 0.91 -14.03
C GLU A 136 12.45 1.17 -12.83
N ARG A 137 13.21 2.27 -12.84
CA ARG A 137 14.02 2.68 -11.69
C ARG A 137 13.14 2.94 -10.45
N TYR A 138 12.01 3.61 -10.63
CA TYR A 138 11.06 3.87 -9.55
C TYR A 138 10.53 2.56 -8.97
N PHE A 139 9.92 1.70 -9.81
CA PHE A 139 9.35 0.44 -9.36
C PHE A 139 10.37 -0.48 -8.72
N ARG A 140 11.58 -0.57 -9.29
CA ARG A 140 12.67 -1.34 -8.68
C ARG A 140 13.00 -0.85 -7.27
N ILE A 141 13.10 0.45 -7.06
CA ILE A 141 13.38 1.02 -5.73
C ILE A 141 12.23 0.71 -4.76
N ILE A 142 10.98 0.86 -5.18
CA ILE A 142 9.81 0.57 -4.35
C ILE A 142 9.77 -0.91 -3.97
N MET A 143 10.00 -1.82 -4.93
CA MET A 143 10.05 -3.27 -4.66
C MET A 143 11.20 -3.64 -3.71
N GLN A 144 12.38 -3.06 -3.87
CA GLN A 144 13.51 -3.25 -2.96
C GLN A 144 13.18 -2.80 -1.53
N LYS A 145 12.53 -1.65 -1.37
CA LYS A 145 12.08 -1.16 -0.05
C LYS A 145 11.02 -2.06 0.58
N GLY A 146 10.04 -2.51 -0.20
CA GLY A 146 9.02 -3.44 0.26
C GLY A 146 9.63 -4.77 0.72
N PHE A 147 10.55 -5.32 -0.06
CA PHE A 147 11.28 -6.56 0.30
C PHE A 147 12.10 -6.38 1.57
N ALA A 148 12.86 -5.27 1.69
CA ALA A 148 13.65 -4.98 2.89
C ALA A 148 12.75 -4.84 4.15
N ALA A 149 11.59 -4.19 4.03
CA ALA A 149 10.63 -4.08 5.12
C ALA A 149 10.07 -5.45 5.53
N ALA A 150 9.77 -6.33 4.57
CA ALA A 150 9.31 -7.70 4.85
C ALA A 150 10.40 -8.52 5.57
N GLN A 151 11.67 -8.42 5.13
CA GLN A 151 12.80 -9.07 5.80
C GLN A 151 12.99 -8.55 7.23
N LEU A 152 12.91 -7.23 7.43
CA LEU A 152 13.02 -6.64 8.77
C LEU A 152 11.88 -7.13 9.68
N LYS A 153 10.63 -7.14 9.20
CA LYS A 153 9.50 -7.69 9.96
C LYS A 153 9.75 -9.14 10.38
N ALA A 154 10.18 -9.99 9.43
CA ALA A 154 10.49 -11.40 9.73
C ALA A 154 11.58 -11.51 10.80
N LYS A 155 12.68 -10.74 10.68
CA LYS A 155 13.75 -10.72 11.70
C LYS A 155 13.19 -10.35 13.09
N LEU A 156 12.44 -9.24 13.18
CA LEU A 156 11.91 -8.75 14.45
C LEU A 156 10.95 -9.75 15.12
N MET A 157 10.16 -10.48 14.31
CA MET A 157 9.27 -11.55 14.82
C MET A 157 10.02 -12.70 15.49
N TYR A 158 11.26 -13.00 15.05
CA TYR A 158 12.09 -14.06 15.67
C TYR A 158 12.97 -13.53 16.79
N GLU A 159 13.41 -12.28 16.73
CA GLU A 159 14.40 -11.71 17.67
C GLU A 159 13.75 -11.13 18.94
N MET A 160 12.57 -10.55 18.80
CA MET A 160 11.92 -9.83 19.90
C MET A 160 10.88 -10.69 20.65
N SER A 161 10.75 -10.42 21.95
CA SER A 161 9.54 -10.87 22.68
C SER A 161 8.28 -10.21 22.08
N LYS A 162 7.14 -10.84 22.23
CA LYS A 162 5.84 -10.32 21.74
C LYS A 162 5.55 -8.92 22.23
N GLU A 163 5.86 -8.63 23.49
CA GLU A 163 5.68 -7.32 24.10
C GLU A 163 6.61 -6.27 23.48
N ASN A 164 7.91 -6.59 23.33
CA ASN A 164 8.89 -5.68 22.72
C ASN A 164 8.55 -5.42 21.26
N PHE A 165 8.11 -6.43 20.52
CA PHE A 165 7.71 -6.26 19.10
C PHE A 165 6.50 -5.34 18.97
N TYR A 166 5.46 -5.51 19.82
CA TYR A 166 4.32 -4.60 19.86
C TYR A 166 4.73 -3.16 20.21
N ASN A 167 5.59 -3.00 21.23
CA ASN A 167 6.07 -1.68 21.66
C ASN A 167 6.91 -1.01 20.57
N HIS A 168 7.79 -1.76 19.92
CA HIS A 168 8.58 -1.28 18.79
C HIS A 168 7.69 -0.83 17.62
N PHE A 169 6.68 -1.63 17.26
CA PHE A 169 5.74 -1.26 16.22
C PHE A 169 5.00 0.04 16.56
N CYS A 170 4.45 0.16 17.77
CA CYS A 170 3.71 1.35 18.18
C CYS A 170 4.57 2.63 18.20
N SER A 171 5.84 2.51 18.57
CA SER A 171 6.77 3.66 18.59
C SER A 171 7.26 4.02 17.19
N SER A 172 7.45 3.04 16.31
CA SER A 172 7.92 3.26 14.94
C SER A 172 6.83 3.76 13.99
N PHE A 173 5.57 3.42 14.28
CA PHE A 173 4.43 3.72 13.40
C PHE A 173 3.23 4.30 14.18
N PRO A 174 3.38 5.47 14.84
CA PRO A 174 2.31 6.03 15.66
C PRO A 174 1.03 6.34 14.87
N GLU A 175 1.12 6.67 13.59
CA GLU A 175 -0.03 6.89 12.71
C GLU A 175 -0.89 5.64 12.56
N PHE A 176 -0.29 4.45 12.46
CA PHE A 176 -1.05 3.20 12.41
C PHE A 176 -1.86 2.97 13.67
N VAL A 177 -1.26 3.27 14.84
CA VAL A 177 -1.92 3.09 16.14
C VAL A 177 -3.16 3.98 16.28
N GLN A 178 -3.16 5.15 15.63
CA GLN A 178 -4.29 6.09 15.65
C GLN A 178 -5.37 5.75 14.62
N ARG A 179 -4.99 5.23 13.43
CA ARG A 179 -5.89 5.00 12.29
C ARG A 179 -6.45 3.58 12.24
N VAL A 180 -5.69 2.60 12.72
CA VAL A 180 -6.03 1.18 12.56
C VAL A 180 -6.58 0.60 13.85
N PRO A 181 -7.73 -0.12 13.82
CA PRO A 181 -8.28 -0.81 14.98
C PRO A 181 -7.27 -1.76 15.62
N GLN A 182 -7.24 -1.79 16.95
CA GLN A 182 -6.27 -2.54 17.73
C GLN A 182 -6.23 -4.04 17.39
N TYR A 183 -7.38 -4.67 17.15
CA TYR A 183 -7.43 -6.08 16.77
C TYR A 183 -6.76 -6.37 15.42
N MET A 184 -6.77 -5.40 14.50
CA MET A 184 -6.05 -5.52 13.22
C MET A 184 -4.53 -5.41 13.42
N ILE A 185 -4.08 -4.54 14.33
CA ILE A 185 -2.66 -4.45 14.71
C ILE A 185 -2.21 -5.77 15.38
N ALA A 186 -3.04 -6.32 16.26
CA ALA A 186 -2.77 -7.61 16.88
C ALA A 186 -2.62 -8.71 15.81
N SER A 187 -3.57 -8.83 14.87
CA SER A 187 -3.51 -9.77 13.74
C SER A 187 -2.22 -9.60 12.92
N TYR A 188 -1.85 -8.35 12.56
CA TYR A 188 -0.64 -8.04 11.79
C TYR A 188 0.66 -8.46 12.49
N LEU A 189 0.69 -8.36 13.82
CA LEU A 189 1.85 -8.73 14.65
C LEU A 189 1.84 -10.20 15.09
N GLY A 190 0.83 -10.99 14.69
CA GLY A 190 0.68 -12.38 15.12
C GLY A 190 0.34 -12.52 16.60
N LEU A 191 -0.35 -11.53 17.16
CA LEU A 191 -0.79 -11.48 18.57
C LEU A 191 -2.31 -11.67 18.66
N THR A 192 -2.80 -12.02 19.87
CA THR A 192 -4.24 -12.00 20.12
C THR A 192 -4.71 -10.61 20.56
N PRO A 193 -5.95 -10.22 20.26
CA PRO A 193 -6.50 -8.93 20.70
C PRO A 193 -6.49 -8.75 22.21
N GLU A 194 -6.73 -9.85 22.98
CA GLU A 194 -6.71 -9.87 24.44
C GLU A 194 -5.32 -9.53 24.96
N TYR A 195 -4.27 -10.16 24.40
CA TYR A 195 -2.88 -9.91 24.80
C TYR A 195 -2.48 -8.45 24.55
N VAL A 196 -2.85 -7.90 23.39
CA VAL A 196 -2.58 -6.49 23.09
C VAL A 196 -3.36 -5.56 24.02
N SER A 197 -4.59 -5.93 24.41
CA SER A 197 -5.37 -5.17 25.41
C SER A 197 -4.69 -5.15 26.78
N GLU A 198 -4.10 -6.27 27.22
CA GLU A 198 -3.33 -6.35 28.48
C GLU A 198 -2.07 -5.49 28.43
N LEU A 199 -1.32 -5.53 27.31
CA LEU A 199 -0.12 -4.71 27.16
C LEU A 199 -0.42 -3.20 27.27
N ARG A 200 -1.56 -2.75 26.79
CA ARG A 200 -1.99 -1.36 26.91
C ARG A 200 -2.34 -0.96 28.34
N LYS A 201 -3.03 -1.84 29.08
CA LYS A 201 -3.37 -1.58 30.47
C LYS A 201 -2.16 -1.42 31.38
N LYS A 202 -1.05 -2.13 31.07
CA LYS A 202 0.21 -2.01 31.82
C LYS A 202 0.97 -0.69 31.56
N LYS A 203 0.59 0.07 30.54
CA LYS A 203 1.23 1.35 30.19
C LYS A 203 0.50 2.60 30.65
N LEU A 204 -0.72 2.42 31.18
CA LEU A 204 -1.54 3.45 31.83
C LEU A 204 -1.32 3.41 33.34
#